data_749c12146b406cfb599f9bb85c5dd700
#
_entry.id   749c12146b406cfb599f9bb85c5dd700
#
_cell.length_a   1.000
_cell.length_b   1.000
_cell.length_c   1.000
_cell.angle_alpha   90.00
_cell.angle_beta   90.00
_cell.angle_gamma   90.00
#
_symmetry.space_group_name_H-M   'P 1'
#
loop_
_entity.id
_entity.type
_entity.pdbx_description
1 polymer ?
#
loop_
_entity_poly.entity_id
_entity_poly.type
_entity_poly.pdbx_seq_one_letter_code
_entity_poly.pdbx_strand_id
1 'polypeptide(L)'
;MCEDLPYVDFEKIKEAKPKWYLGYSDNTNMTFLLTTLCDVASVYGPCAAAFGMEPWHQAIQDAFDVLTGEKLTIKGYDLYEKEGLKDEENPLVPYNVTEPCIRKKVPDTDIKMEGRLVGGCLDVLTLLLGTKYDKVQEFTERYKEDGIIWFIEACDLNVMGIRRALWQMEQAGWFRHVRGFLIGRPYCNGEEFLGLDQYEAVTGILGKYNVPILMDLDIGHIPPAMPLICGSYAKVTSVGNDVEVEMELN
;
A
#
# COMPACT_ATOMS: atom_id res chain seq x y z
N MET A 1 -9.76 -12.36 -8.53
CA MET A 1 -9.27 -11.52 -9.67
C MET A 1 -8.04 -12.08 -10.41
N CYS A 2 -7.10 -12.80 -9.76
CA CYS A 2 -5.93 -13.33 -10.49
C CYS A 2 -6.29 -14.27 -11.66
N GLU A 3 -7.38 -15.03 -11.56
CA GLU A 3 -7.88 -15.90 -12.63
C GLU A 3 -8.43 -15.13 -13.83
N ASP A 4 -8.75 -13.84 -13.68
CA ASP A 4 -9.25 -12.97 -14.74
C ASP A 4 -8.11 -12.34 -15.56
N LEU A 5 -6.89 -12.32 -15.03
CA LEU A 5 -5.74 -11.69 -15.69
C LEU A 5 -5.47 -12.18 -17.11
N PRO A 6 -5.70 -13.48 -17.46
CA PRO A 6 -5.53 -13.95 -18.84
C PRO A 6 -6.46 -13.27 -19.86
N TYR A 7 -7.55 -12.66 -19.40
CA TYR A 7 -8.53 -11.97 -20.25
C TYR A 7 -8.28 -10.46 -20.35
N VAL A 8 -7.28 -9.94 -19.61
CA VAL A 8 -6.88 -8.53 -19.66
C VAL A 8 -5.85 -8.33 -20.77
N ASP A 9 -6.14 -7.42 -21.68
CA ASP A 9 -5.23 -7.03 -22.77
C ASP A 9 -4.35 -5.85 -22.31
N PHE A 10 -3.24 -6.19 -21.63
CA PHE A 10 -2.30 -5.20 -21.11
C PHE A 10 -1.61 -4.38 -22.23
N GLU A 11 -1.40 -4.94 -23.42
CA GLU A 11 -0.81 -4.19 -24.53
C GLU A 11 -1.77 -3.09 -25.01
N LYS A 12 -3.05 -3.41 -25.11
CA LYS A 12 -4.08 -2.42 -25.43
C LYS A 12 -4.20 -1.32 -24.38
N ILE A 13 -3.99 -1.66 -23.10
CA ILE A 13 -4.00 -0.68 -22.01
C ILE A 13 -2.84 0.30 -22.15
N LYS A 14 -1.63 -0.16 -22.50
CA LYS A 14 -0.45 0.69 -22.73
C LYS A 14 -0.67 1.73 -23.84
N GLU A 15 -1.42 1.36 -24.86
CA GLU A 15 -1.70 2.23 -26.01
C GLU A 15 -2.88 3.18 -25.77
N ALA A 16 -3.72 2.89 -24.78
CA ALA A 16 -4.92 3.66 -24.50
C ALA A 16 -4.61 4.96 -23.73
N LYS A 17 -5.52 5.94 -23.87
CA LYS A 17 -5.46 7.12 -22.99
C LYS A 17 -5.61 6.67 -21.54
N PRO A 18 -4.66 7.04 -20.64
CA PRO A 18 -4.70 6.65 -19.24
C PRO A 18 -6.02 7.02 -18.56
N LYS A 19 -6.48 6.16 -17.68
CA LYS A 19 -7.64 6.37 -16.80
C LYS A 19 -7.27 5.90 -15.40
N TRP A 20 -7.83 6.54 -14.40
CA TRP A 20 -7.68 6.09 -13.03
C TRP A 20 -8.34 4.71 -12.84
N TYR A 21 -7.61 3.85 -12.17
CA TYR A 21 -8.12 2.64 -11.54
C TYR A 21 -7.87 2.77 -10.04
N LEU A 22 -8.89 2.61 -9.23
CA LEU A 22 -8.84 2.78 -7.77
C LEU A 22 -9.32 1.51 -7.09
N GLY A 23 -8.58 1.07 -6.09
CA GLY A 23 -8.98 -0.01 -5.20
C GLY A 23 -7.81 -0.55 -4.38
N TYR A 24 -8.12 -1.36 -3.38
CA TYR A 24 -7.16 -2.08 -2.53
C TYR A 24 -7.51 -3.57 -2.50
N SER A 25 -6.82 -4.38 -1.69
CA SER A 25 -7.08 -5.82 -1.57
C SER A 25 -6.85 -6.55 -2.91
N ASP A 26 -7.79 -7.35 -3.37
CA ASP A 26 -7.76 -8.04 -4.66
C ASP A 26 -7.54 -7.12 -5.87
N ASN A 27 -7.88 -5.82 -5.73
CA ASN A 27 -7.57 -4.83 -6.77
C ASN A 27 -6.07 -4.62 -6.97
N THR A 28 -5.21 -5.12 -6.06
CA THR A 28 -3.76 -5.19 -6.26
C THR A 28 -3.41 -5.88 -7.58
N ASN A 29 -4.18 -6.89 -8.00
CA ASN A 29 -4.01 -7.53 -9.30
C ASN A 29 -4.04 -6.54 -10.47
N MET A 30 -4.77 -5.43 -10.35
CA MET A 30 -4.81 -4.39 -11.38
C MET A 30 -3.93 -3.20 -11.03
N THR A 31 -4.01 -2.64 -9.82
CA THR A 31 -3.23 -1.46 -9.44
C THR A 31 -1.74 -1.69 -9.58
N PHE A 32 -1.26 -2.85 -9.16
CA PHE A 32 0.15 -3.21 -9.25
C PHE A 32 0.58 -3.50 -10.69
N LEU A 33 -0.22 -4.25 -11.47
CA LEU A 33 0.13 -4.62 -12.83
C LEU A 33 -0.01 -3.46 -13.82
N LEU A 34 -0.96 -2.55 -13.64
CA LEU A 34 -1.02 -1.31 -14.42
C LEU A 34 0.30 -0.53 -14.31
N THR A 35 0.87 -0.49 -13.11
CA THR A 35 2.15 0.19 -12.87
C THR A 35 3.33 -0.61 -13.40
N THR A 36 3.46 -1.88 -13.04
CA THR A 36 4.67 -2.67 -13.33
C THR A 36 4.75 -3.17 -14.76
N LEU A 37 3.60 -3.46 -15.41
CA LEU A 37 3.54 -3.91 -16.81
C LEU A 37 3.31 -2.78 -17.79
N CYS A 38 2.37 -1.87 -17.46
CA CYS A 38 1.89 -0.88 -18.43
C CYS A 38 2.53 0.50 -18.24
N ASP A 39 3.24 0.71 -17.13
CA ASP A 39 3.79 2.03 -16.76
C ASP A 39 2.69 3.11 -16.64
N VAL A 40 1.54 2.70 -16.13
CA VAL A 40 0.35 3.52 -15.92
C VAL A 40 0.10 3.65 -14.43
N ALA A 41 -0.01 4.88 -13.94
CA ALA A 41 -0.33 5.14 -12.55
C ALA A 41 -1.74 4.65 -12.19
N SER A 42 -1.88 4.15 -10.97
CA SER A 42 -3.17 3.71 -10.40
C SER A 42 -3.26 4.15 -8.94
N VAL A 43 -4.44 4.12 -8.34
CA VAL A 43 -4.62 4.53 -6.95
C VAL A 43 -4.91 3.31 -6.07
N TYR A 44 -4.02 3.06 -5.11
CA TYR A 44 -4.27 2.11 -4.04
C TYR A 44 -4.99 2.82 -2.90
N GLY A 45 -6.25 2.49 -2.65
CA GLY A 45 -7.06 3.20 -1.69
C GLY A 45 -8.51 2.71 -1.64
N PRO A 46 -9.43 3.45 -0.99
CA PRO A 46 -10.80 3.01 -0.77
C PRO A 46 -11.51 2.56 -2.04
N CYS A 47 -12.17 1.41 -2.01
CA CYS A 47 -13.00 0.92 -3.12
C CYS A 47 -14.27 1.75 -3.29
N ALA A 48 -14.91 1.63 -4.46
CA ALA A 48 -16.11 2.40 -4.83
C ALA A 48 -17.24 2.37 -3.79
N ALA A 49 -17.43 1.24 -3.10
CA ALA A 49 -18.45 1.12 -2.05
C ALA A 49 -18.23 2.05 -0.85
N ALA A 50 -16.98 2.46 -0.59
CA ALA A 50 -16.67 3.38 0.50
C ALA A 50 -17.17 4.81 0.25
N PHE A 51 -17.32 5.21 -1.03
CA PHE A 51 -17.86 6.53 -1.40
C PHE A 51 -19.36 6.67 -1.13
N GLY A 52 -20.05 5.59 -0.77
CA GLY A 52 -21.42 5.65 -0.27
C GLY A 52 -21.54 6.11 1.19
N MET A 53 -20.43 6.23 1.91
CA MET A 53 -20.41 6.66 3.31
C MET A 53 -21.00 8.07 3.49
N GLU A 54 -21.78 8.28 4.55
CA GLU A 54 -22.39 9.59 4.83
C GLU A 54 -22.39 9.90 6.35
N PRO A 55 -21.72 11.00 6.79
CA PRO A 55 -20.83 11.85 6.02
C PRO A 55 -19.50 11.15 5.64
N TRP A 56 -18.83 11.65 4.61
CA TRP A 56 -17.52 11.14 4.24
C TRP A 56 -16.49 11.34 5.35
N HIS A 57 -15.73 10.29 5.62
CA HIS A 57 -14.49 10.41 6.38
C HIS A 57 -13.43 11.13 5.51
N GLN A 58 -12.45 11.78 6.15
CA GLN A 58 -11.37 12.50 5.43
C GLN A 58 -10.65 11.61 4.40
N ALA A 59 -10.48 10.32 4.67
CA ALA A 59 -9.84 9.38 3.74
C ALA A 59 -10.61 9.22 2.41
N ILE A 60 -11.95 9.31 2.45
CA ILE A 60 -12.77 9.26 1.24
C ILE A 60 -12.66 10.57 0.46
N GLN A 61 -12.64 11.71 1.16
CA GLN A 61 -12.39 13.00 0.54
C GLN A 61 -11.00 13.05 -0.09
N ASP A 62 -9.96 12.58 0.62
CA ASP A 62 -8.60 12.52 0.09
C ASP A 62 -8.50 11.64 -1.16
N ALA A 63 -9.20 10.50 -1.19
CA ALA A 63 -9.25 9.64 -2.37
C ALA A 63 -9.93 10.33 -3.57
N PHE A 64 -11.00 11.08 -3.32
CA PHE A 64 -11.68 11.86 -4.35
C PHE A 64 -10.77 12.98 -4.88
N ASP A 65 -10.10 13.71 -3.98
CA ASP A 65 -9.20 14.81 -4.32
C ASP A 65 -7.98 14.32 -5.13
N VAL A 66 -7.46 13.11 -4.82
CA VAL A 66 -6.42 12.46 -5.63
C VAL A 66 -6.93 12.15 -7.04
N LEU A 67 -8.12 11.57 -7.16
CA LEU A 67 -8.70 11.22 -8.47
C LEU A 67 -8.99 12.46 -9.34
N THR A 68 -9.33 13.58 -8.73
CA THR A 68 -9.57 14.86 -9.43
C THR A 68 -8.31 15.66 -9.67
N GLY A 69 -7.19 15.28 -9.03
CA GLY A 69 -5.92 16.01 -9.11
C GLY A 69 -5.87 17.27 -8.24
N GLU A 70 -6.84 17.45 -7.35
CA GLU A 70 -6.90 18.63 -6.45
C GLU A 70 -5.90 18.51 -5.30
N LYS A 71 -5.55 17.29 -4.89
CA LYS A 71 -4.64 17.06 -3.77
C LYS A 71 -3.75 15.84 -4.04
N LEU A 72 -2.44 16.04 -4.03
CA LEU A 72 -1.44 14.97 -4.19
C LEU A 72 -0.55 14.80 -2.94
N THR A 73 -0.87 15.50 -1.86
CA THR A 73 -0.19 15.37 -0.57
C THR A 73 -1.17 14.83 0.46
N ILE A 74 -0.92 13.61 0.94
CA ILE A 74 -1.79 12.93 1.90
C ILE A 74 -1.09 12.84 3.26
N LYS A 75 -1.84 13.12 4.31
CA LYS A 75 -1.38 12.98 5.69
C LYS A 75 -1.96 11.72 6.33
N GLY A 76 -1.22 11.12 7.24
CA GLY A 76 -1.73 10.05 8.08
C GLY A 76 -2.87 10.56 8.98
N TYR A 77 -3.77 9.64 9.36
CA TYR A 77 -4.92 9.94 10.22
C TYR A 77 -4.55 9.70 11.69
N ASP A 78 -5.25 10.37 12.60
CA ASP A 78 -4.98 10.29 14.04
C ASP A 78 -5.57 9.05 14.69
N LEU A 79 -6.71 8.58 14.16
CA LEU A 79 -7.47 7.46 14.71
C LEU A 79 -7.77 6.41 13.63
N TYR A 80 -7.87 5.14 14.06
CA TYR A 80 -8.31 4.05 13.21
C TYR A 80 -9.53 3.32 13.79
N GLU A 81 -10.23 2.58 12.94
CA GLU A 81 -11.39 1.76 13.30
C GLU A 81 -10.94 0.37 13.74
N LYS A 82 -11.20 0.02 15.00
CA LYS A 82 -10.99 -1.34 15.51
C LYS A 82 -12.21 -2.23 15.28
N GLU A 83 -13.39 -1.64 15.45
CA GLU A 83 -14.67 -2.33 15.27
C GLU A 83 -15.58 -1.49 14.38
N GLY A 84 -15.92 -2.03 13.20
CA GLY A 84 -16.83 -1.38 12.26
C GLY A 84 -18.27 -1.43 12.75
N LEU A 85 -19.03 -0.36 12.49
CA LEU A 85 -20.48 -0.30 12.77
C LEU A 85 -21.32 -0.52 11.51
N LYS A 86 -20.68 -0.70 10.36
CA LYS A 86 -21.37 -0.90 9.09
C LYS A 86 -21.96 -2.30 9.02
N ASP A 87 -23.28 -2.36 8.76
CA ASP A 87 -24.02 -3.60 8.56
C ASP A 87 -25.04 -3.45 7.41
N GLU A 88 -25.88 -4.44 7.20
CA GLU A 88 -26.92 -4.43 6.14
C GLU A 88 -28.00 -3.37 6.39
N GLU A 89 -28.31 -3.05 7.65
CA GLU A 89 -29.32 -2.05 8.01
C GLU A 89 -28.75 -0.63 7.95
N ASN A 90 -27.45 -0.48 8.17
CA ASN A 90 -26.72 0.80 8.20
C ASN A 90 -25.52 0.80 7.23
N PRO A 91 -25.75 0.64 5.92
CA PRO A 91 -24.67 0.45 4.95
C PRO A 91 -23.84 1.71 4.67
N LEU A 92 -24.31 2.89 5.07
CA LEU A 92 -23.67 4.18 4.81
C LEU A 92 -22.96 4.76 6.04
N VAL A 93 -23.02 4.08 7.19
CA VAL A 93 -22.42 4.59 8.43
C VAL A 93 -20.93 4.87 8.25
N PRO A 94 -20.41 6.01 8.75
CA PRO A 94 -19.00 6.34 8.71
C PRO A 94 -18.14 5.36 9.50
N TYR A 95 -16.82 5.39 9.26
CA TYR A 95 -15.86 4.64 10.06
C TYR A 95 -15.98 4.98 11.55
N ASN A 96 -16.00 3.95 12.39
CA ASN A 96 -16.00 4.08 13.85
C ASN A 96 -14.55 4.21 14.37
N VAL A 97 -13.89 5.32 14.05
CA VAL A 97 -12.49 5.55 14.42
C VAL A 97 -12.37 5.89 15.92
N THR A 98 -11.86 4.96 16.69
CA THR A 98 -11.77 5.05 18.17
C THR A 98 -10.36 4.89 18.71
N GLU A 99 -9.47 4.19 17.97
CA GLU A 99 -8.15 3.85 18.44
C GLU A 99 -7.09 4.81 17.88
N PRO A 100 -6.11 5.24 18.70
CA PRO A 100 -5.05 6.13 18.24
C PRO A 100 -4.10 5.42 17.26
N CYS A 101 -3.77 6.09 16.16
CA CYS A 101 -2.72 5.65 15.24
C CYS A 101 -1.35 5.94 15.87
N ILE A 102 -0.64 4.89 16.25
CA ILE A 102 0.74 4.99 16.76
C ILE A 102 1.65 4.32 15.75
N ARG A 103 2.53 5.10 15.13
CA ARG A 103 3.41 4.63 14.05
C ARG A 103 4.75 4.20 14.60
N LYS A 104 5.22 3.03 14.19
CA LYS A 104 6.54 2.53 14.56
C LYS A 104 7.54 2.78 13.43
N LYS A 105 8.71 3.27 13.78
CA LYS A 105 9.76 3.65 12.85
C LYS A 105 11.04 2.84 13.08
N VAL A 106 11.70 2.48 11.98
CA VAL A 106 13.04 1.90 12.03
C VAL A 106 13.91 2.65 11.01
N PRO A 107 14.96 3.38 11.47
CA PRO A 107 15.30 3.68 12.87
C PRO A 107 14.22 4.50 13.57
N ASP A 108 14.19 4.48 14.90
CA ASP A 108 13.25 5.27 15.72
C ASP A 108 13.70 6.75 15.81
N THR A 109 13.63 7.41 14.66
CA THR A 109 13.97 8.83 14.45
C THR A 109 13.00 9.42 13.44
N ASP A 110 13.06 10.72 13.24
CA ASP A 110 12.35 11.34 12.11
C ASP A 110 12.85 10.77 10.78
N ILE A 111 11.91 10.46 9.90
CA ILE A 111 12.18 9.81 8.61
C ILE A 111 11.94 10.81 7.48
N LYS A 112 12.87 10.78 6.51
CA LYS A 112 12.69 11.38 5.19
C LYS A 112 13.18 10.37 4.16
N MET A 113 12.34 10.06 3.18
CA MET A 113 12.70 9.20 2.06
C MET A 113 11.96 9.64 0.80
N GLU A 114 12.55 9.35 -0.34
CA GLU A 114 11.94 9.68 -1.62
C GLU A 114 12.21 8.56 -2.63
N GLY A 115 11.31 8.39 -3.58
CA GLY A 115 11.38 7.35 -4.59
C GLY A 115 10.03 7.05 -5.20
N ARG A 116 10.01 6.12 -6.14
CA ARG A 116 8.81 5.71 -6.85
C ARG A 116 8.00 4.73 -6.00
N LEU A 117 6.71 5.04 -5.79
CA LEU A 117 5.80 4.19 -5.02
C LEU A 117 5.39 2.96 -5.82
N VAL A 118 5.52 1.79 -5.23
CA VAL A 118 4.99 0.53 -5.75
C VAL A 118 4.59 -0.38 -4.60
N GLY A 119 3.51 -1.14 -4.75
CA GLY A 119 3.08 -2.05 -3.69
C GLY A 119 1.63 -2.47 -3.78
N GLY A 120 1.08 -2.89 -2.65
CA GLY A 120 -0.30 -3.37 -2.52
C GLY A 120 -0.47 -4.40 -1.40
N CYS A 121 -1.52 -5.22 -1.53
CA CYS A 121 -1.83 -6.30 -0.61
C CYS A 121 -0.85 -7.45 -0.76
N LEU A 122 -0.16 -7.80 0.32
CA LEU A 122 0.86 -8.86 0.37
C LEU A 122 0.29 -10.23 0.00
N ASP A 123 -0.97 -10.49 0.39
CA ASP A 123 -1.70 -11.71 0.06
C ASP A 123 -1.81 -11.91 -1.46
N VAL A 124 -1.95 -10.83 -2.22
CA VAL A 124 -2.05 -10.84 -3.69
C VAL A 124 -0.67 -10.78 -4.35
N LEU A 125 0.24 -9.93 -3.85
CA LEU A 125 1.59 -9.77 -4.43
C LEU A 125 2.31 -11.11 -4.53
N THR A 126 2.18 -11.97 -3.51
CA THR A 126 2.78 -13.32 -3.51
C THR A 126 2.21 -14.24 -4.58
N LEU A 127 0.95 -14.06 -4.98
CA LEU A 127 0.32 -14.84 -6.05
C LEU A 127 0.83 -14.43 -7.44
N LEU A 128 1.24 -13.18 -7.62
CA LEU A 128 1.79 -12.66 -8.87
C LEU A 128 3.25 -13.06 -9.08
N LEU A 129 3.97 -13.32 -7.99
CA LEU A 129 5.39 -13.59 -7.98
C LEU A 129 5.72 -14.88 -8.78
N GLY A 130 6.65 -14.77 -9.72
CA GLY A 130 7.07 -15.86 -10.58
C GLY A 130 6.07 -16.24 -11.69
N THR A 131 4.96 -15.54 -11.83
CA THR A 131 4.04 -15.69 -12.96
C THR A 131 4.55 -14.93 -14.19
N LYS A 132 3.91 -15.13 -15.34
CA LYS A 132 4.22 -14.35 -16.56
C LYS A 132 4.03 -12.83 -16.40
N TYR A 133 3.26 -12.43 -15.38
CA TYR A 133 2.97 -11.04 -15.04
C TYR A 133 4.02 -10.41 -14.12
N ASP A 134 4.94 -11.19 -13.56
CA ASP A 134 6.03 -10.70 -12.72
C ASP A 134 7.08 -9.98 -13.57
N LYS A 135 6.98 -8.65 -13.63
CA LYS A 135 7.91 -7.74 -14.30
C LYS A 135 8.53 -6.73 -13.34
N VAL A 136 8.55 -7.09 -12.06
CA VAL A 136 9.02 -6.18 -11.01
C VAL A 136 10.49 -5.84 -11.16
N GLN A 137 11.33 -6.79 -11.56
CA GLN A 137 12.75 -6.52 -11.76
C GLN A 137 12.99 -5.53 -12.92
N GLU A 138 12.22 -5.64 -14.02
CA GLU A 138 12.29 -4.70 -15.13
C GLU A 138 11.82 -3.30 -14.70
N PHE A 139 10.74 -3.23 -13.90
CA PHE A 139 10.22 -1.98 -13.35
C PHE A 139 11.24 -1.31 -12.41
N THR A 140 11.78 -2.03 -11.44
CA THR A 140 12.75 -1.48 -10.47
C THR A 140 14.05 -1.05 -11.15
N GLU A 141 14.50 -1.75 -12.19
CA GLU A 141 15.68 -1.35 -12.98
C GLU A 141 15.41 -0.09 -13.81
N ARG A 142 14.18 0.05 -14.37
CA ARG A 142 13.78 1.27 -15.12
C ARG A 142 13.84 2.51 -14.23
N TYR A 143 13.41 2.40 -12.98
CA TYR A 143 13.32 3.50 -12.02
C TYR A 143 14.43 3.51 -10.96
N LYS A 144 15.57 2.88 -11.25
CA LYS A 144 16.68 2.76 -10.29
C LYS A 144 17.25 4.10 -9.80
N GLU A 145 17.23 5.13 -10.64
CA GLU A 145 17.72 6.46 -10.26
C GLU A 145 16.76 7.14 -9.27
N ASP A 146 15.45 6.98 -9.47
CA ASP A 146 14.43 7.44 -8.51
C ASP A 146 14.55 6.67 -7.19
N GLY A 147 14.90 5.38 -7.29
CA GLY A 147 14.76 4.43 -6.20
C GLY A 147 13.31 4.05 -5.95
N ILE A 148 13.09 3.03 -5.14
CA ILE A 148 11.75 2.44 -4.93
C ILE A 148 11.34 2.57 -3.47
N ILE A 149 10.14 3.08 -3.22
CA ILE A 149 9.46 3.00 -1.93
C ILE A 149 8.35 1.95 -2.04
N TRP A 150 8.47 0.87 -1.30
CA TRP A 150 7.45 -0.17 -1.22
C TRP A 150 6.39 0.19 -0.20
N PHE A 151 5.11 0.20 -0.60
CA PHE A 151 3.99 0.19 0.34
C PHE A 151 3.35 -1.19 0.34
N ILE A 152 3.21 -1.78 1.52
CA ILE A 152 2.77 -3.17 1.70
C ILE A 152 1.78 -3.24 2.85
N GLU A 153 0.66 -3.90 2.65
CA GLU A 153 -0.29 -4.23 3.71
C GLU A 153 -0.68 -5.71 3.63
N ALA A 154 -1.25 -6.27 4.68
CA ALA A 154 -1.68 -7.66 4.75
C ALA A 154 -3.07 -7.78 5.36
N CYS A 155 -3.91 -8.63 4.76
CA CYS A 155 -5.28 -8.93 5.19
C CYS A 155 -5.34 -10.23 5.98
N ASP A 156 -5.26 -11.36 5.28
CA ASP A 156 -5.49 -12.70 5.85
C ASP A 156 -4.22 -13.35 6.42
N LEU A 157 -3.05 -12.78 6.13
CA LEU A 157 -1.79 -13.32 6.59
C LEU A 157 -1.57 -13.07 8.09
N ASN A 158 -1.32 -14.12 8.86
CA ASN A 158 -0.77 -13.97 10.19
C ASN A 158 0.71 -13.57 10.16
N VAL A 159 1.32 -13.28 11.30
CA VAL A 159 2.72 -12.83 11.40
C VAL A 159 3.72 -13.77 10.70
N MET A 160 3.50 -15.08 10.74
CA MET A 160 4.34 -16.05 10.03
C MET A 160 4.14 -15.98 8.51
N GLY A 161 2.89 -15.76 8.07
CA GLY A 161 2.53 -15.56 6.67
C GLY A 161 3.21 -14.30 6.12
N ILE A 162 3.13 -13.18 6.84
CA ILE A 162 3.79 -11.91 6.49
C ILE A 162 5.30 -12.13 6.32
N ARG A 163 5.96 -12.75 7.29
CA ARG A 163 7.40 -13.01 7.23
C ARG A 163 7.80 -13.88 6.04
N ARG A 164 7.04 -14.94 5.75
CA ARG A 164 7.30 -15.84 4.61
C ARG A 164 7.10 -15.14 3.27
N ALA A 165 6.05 -14.34 3.16
CA ALA A 165 5.73 -13.56 1.97
C ALA A 165 6.83 -12.53 1.65
N LEU A 166 7.27 -11.76 2.65
CA LEU A 166 8.37 -10.81 2.50
C LEU A 166 9.68 -11.52 2.13
N TRP A 167 9.98 -12.67 2.74
CA TRP A 167 11.13 -13.48 2.37
C TRP A 167 11.05 -13.94 0.91
N GLN A 168 9.87 -14.36 0.43
CA GLN A 168 9.67 -14.80 -0.93
C GLN A 168 9.89 -13.65 -1.94
N MET A 169 9.34 -12.47 -1.69
CA MET A 169 9.57 -11.26 -2.50
C MET A 169 11.06 -10.89 -2.54
N GLU A 170 11.74 -11.01 -1.40
CA GLU A 170 13.18 -10.79 -1.33
C GLU A 170 13.95 -11.76 -2.21
N GLN A 171 13.68 -13.07 -2.11
CA GLN A 171 14.35 -14.11 -2.91
C GLN A 171 14.10 -13.92 -4.42
N ALA A 172 12.95 -13.37 -4.79
CA ALA A 172 12.63 -12.98 -6.16
C ALA A 172 13.34 -11.71 -6.63
N GLY A 173 14.07 -11.02 -5.73
CA GLY A 173 14.81 -9.81 -6.05
C GLY A 173 13.94 -8.56 -6.25
N TRP A 174 12.72 -8.55 -5.69
CA TRP A 174 11.78 -7.44 -5.85
C TRP A 174 12.25 -6.16 -5.15
N PHE A 175 13.04 -6.27 -4.07
CA PHE A 175 13.50 -5.13 -3.30
C PHE A 175 14.80 -4.48 -3.84
N ARG A 176 15.09 -4.66 -5.14
CA ARG A 176 16.18 -3.93 -5.79
C ARG A 176 15.91 -2.43 -5.78
N HIS A 177 16.96 -1.65 -5.55
CA HIS A 177 16.92 -0.18 -5.55
C HIS A 177 15.94 0.41 -4.52
N VAL A 178 15.59 -0.35 -3.47
CA VAL A 178 14.69 0.12 -2.41
C VAL A 178 15.31 1.30 -1.66
N ARG A 179 14.46 2.31 -1.36
CA ARG A 179 14.78 3.51 -0.57
C ARG A 179 14.00 3.54 0.74
N GLY A 180 12.95 2.75 0.88
CA GLY A 180 12.17 2.65 2.09
C GLY A 180 10.94 1.79 1.97
N PHE A 181 10.33 1.53 3.13
CA PHE A 181 9.14 0.71 3.23
C PHE A 181 8.05 1.44 4.03
N LEU A 182 6.84 1.42 3.51
CA LEU A 182 5.60 1.86 4.14
C LEU A 182 4.75 0.61 4.41
N ILE A 183 4.59 0.25 5.67
CA ILE A 183 3.89 -0.98 6.05
C ILE A 183 2.56 -0.60 6.72
N GLY A 184 1.47 -1.05 6.12
CA GLY A 184 0.12 -0.88 6.64
C GLY A 184 -0.10 -1.69 7.91
N ARG A 185 -1.07 -1.26 8.72
CA ARG A 185 -1.51 -1.97 9.92
C ARG A 185 -2.21 -3.26 9.49
N PRO A 186 -1.68 -4.48 9.82
CA PRO A 186 -2.28 -5.74 9.42
C PRO A 186 -3.46 -6.11 10.33
N TYR A 187 -4.37 -6.97 9.88
CA TYR A 187 -5.42 -7.50 10.76
C TYR A 187 -4.89 -8.30 11.94
N CYS A 188 -3.75 -8.96 11.80
CA CYS A 188 -3.06 -9.63 12.91
C CYS A 188 -2.30 -8.68 13.85
N ASN A 189 -2.64 -7.38 13.84
CA ASN A 189 -2.05 -6.38 14.71
C ASN A 189 -2.18 -6.77 16.18
N GLY A 190 -1.05 -6.82 16.90
CA GLY A 190 -0.99 -7.24 18.30
C GLY A 190 -0.96 -8.75 18.51
N GLU A 191 -0.99 -9.56 17.46
CA GLU A 191 -0.80 -11.01 17.57
C GLU A 191 0.68 -11.39 17.64
N GLU A 192 0.96 -12.44 18.41
CA GLU A 192 2.28 -13.05 18.52
C GLU A 192 2.18 -14.56 18.25
N PHE A 193 3.12 -15.11 17.51
CA PHE A 193 3.21 -16.53 17.27
C PHE A 193 4.66 -17.03 17.46
N LEU A 194 4.89 -17.88 18.45
CA LEU A 194 6.20 -18.43 18.78
C LEU A 194 7.28 -17.35 19.03
N GLY A 195 6.92 -16.25 19.69
CA GLY A 195 7.79 -15.13 19.96
C GLY A 195 8.00 -14.18 18.77
N LEU A 196 7.27 -14.35 17.68
CA LEU A 196 7.29 -13.49 16.52
C LEU A 196 6.06 -12.58 16.52
N ASP A 197 6.26 -11.29 16.62
CA ASP A 197 5.23 -10.26 16.43
C ASP A 197 5.24 -9.70 14.99
N GLN A 198 4.30 -8.79 14.69
CA GLN A 198 4.21 -8.14 13.37
C GLN A 198 5.45 -7.32 13.02
N TYR A 199 6.12 -6.72 14.01
CA TYR A 199 7.30 -5.89 13.80
C TYR A 199 8.52 -6.72 13.45
N GLU A 200 8.73 -7.80 14.18
CA GLU A 200 9.82 -8.74 13.90
C GLU A 200 9.58 -9.53 12.61
N ALA A 201 8.31 -9.80 12.27
CA ALA A 201 7.95 -10.40 10.98
C ALA A 201 8.45 -9.55 9.82
N VAL A 202 8.33 -8.23 9.91
CA VAL A 202 8.77 -7.25 8.90
C VAL A 202 10.27 -7.00 9.01
N THR A 203 10.75 -6.56 10.17
CA THR A 203 12.13 -6.08 10.34
C THR A 203 13.15 -7.20 10.21
N GLY A 204 12.79 -8.43 10.57
CA GLY A 204 13.65 -9.61 10.42
C GLY A 204 13.97 -9.98 8.96
N ILE A 205 13.19 -9.48 7.99
CA ILE A 205 13.47 -9.64 6.56
C ILE A 205 13.99 -8.32 5.96
N LEU A 206 13.30 -7.20 6.23
CA LEU A 206 13.56 -5.93 5.54
C LEU A 206 14.70 -5.12 6.18
N GLY A 207 15.01 -5.36 7.46
CA GLY A 207 16.01 -4.58 8.20
C GLY A 207 17.42 -4.59 7.59
N LYS A 208 17.78 -5.64 6.86
CA LYS A 208 19.10 -5.75 6.22
C LYS A 208 19.35 -4.77 5.06
N TYR A 209 18.29 -4.17 4.52
CA TYR A 209 18.42 -3.16 3.47
C TYR A 209 18.94 -1.82 4.01
N ASN A 210 18.93 -1.62 5.33
CA ASN A 210 19.38 -0.39 6.01
C ASN A 210 18.73 0.88 5.44
N VAL A 211 17.46 0.79 5.07
CA VAL A 211 16.59 1.89 4.64
C VAL A 211 15.47 2.10 5.65
N PRO A 212 14.83 3.28 5.70
CA PRO A 212 13.72 3.52 6.62
C PRO A 212 12.56 2.54 6.42
N ILE A 213 11.99 2.08 7.55
CA ILE A 213 10.76 1.28 7.58
C ILE A 213 9.77 2.02 8.49
N LEU A 214 8.62 2.38 7.94
CA LEU A 214 7.55 3.05 8.67
C LEU A 214 6.35 2.10 8.73
N MET A 215 5.94 1.71 9.94
CA MET A 215 4.93 0.66 10.17
C MET A 215 3.69 1.22 10.87
N ASP A 216 2.62 0.44 10.86
CA ASP A 216 1.27 0.78 11.38
C ASP A 216 0.66 1.99 10.69
N LEU A 217 0.94 2.11 9.39
CA LEU A 217 0.34 3.14 8.54
C LEU A 217 -1.12 2.84 8.21
N ASP A 218 -1.82 3.88 7.82
CA ASP A 218 -3.21 3.84 7.40
C ASP A 218 -3.31 3.35 5.95
N ILE A 219 -2.78 2.15 5.68
CA ILE A 219 -2.76 1.49 4.37
C ILE A 219 -3.39 0.12 4.52
N GLY A 220 -4.42 -0.18 3.71
CA GLY A 220 -5.04 -1.50 3.66
C GLY A 220 -6.40 -1.60 4.32
N HIS A 221 -6.63 -2.73 5.02
CA HIS A 221 -7.97 -3.20 5.40
C HIS A 221 -8.48 -2.67 6.74
N ILE A 222 -7.63 -2.11 7.57
CA ILE A 222 -8.06 -1.46 8.83
C ILE A 222 -8.29 0.02 8.53
N PRO A 223 -9.55 0.49 8.51
CA PRO A 223 -9.87 1.87 8.18
C PRO A 223 -9.33 2.90 9.20
N PRO A 224 -9.07 4.12 8.73
CA PRO A 224 -9.20 4.62 7.36
C PRO A 224 -8.02 4.20 6.47
N ALA A 225 -8.22 4.16 5.15
CA ALA A 225 -7.15 3.87 4.21
C ALA A 225 -6.74 5.12 3.44
N MET A 226 -5.47 5.52 3.53
CA MET A 226 -4.94 6.64 2.76
C MET A 226 -4.75 6.24 1.29
N PRO A 227 -5.15 7.08 0.33
CA PRO A 227 -4.92 6.83 -1.08
C PRO A 227 -3.45 7.06 -1.44
N LEU A 228 -2.84 6.06 -2.08
CA LEU A 228 -1.47 6.14 -2.60
C LEU A 228 -1.47 5.93 -4.11
N ILE A 229 -0.78 6.78 -4.85
CA ILE A 229 -0.65 6.63 -6.30
C ILE A 229 0.51 5.69 -6.60
N CYS A 230 0.19 4.46 -6.95
CA CYS A 230 1.16 3.46 -7.41
C CYS A 230 1.78 3.94 -8.74
N GLY A 231 3.10 3.98 -8.81
CA GLY A 231 3.85 4.51 -9.95
C GLY A 231 4.24 5.99 -9.83
N SER A 232 3.72 6.76 -8.87
CA SER A 232 4.15 8.15 -8.66
C SER A 232 5.54 8.23 -8.02
N TYR A 233 6.25 9.33 -8.27
CA TYR A 233 7.38 9.70 -7.41
C TYR A 233 6.86 10.32 -6.13
N ALA A 234 7.35 9.87 -4.98
CA ALA A 234 6.87 10.35 -3.69
C ALA A 234 8.00 10.82 -2.78
N LYS A 235 7.68 11.84 -1.98
CA LYS A 235 8.47 12.29 -0.84
C LYS A 235 7.68 11.97 0.42
N VAL A 236 8.27 11.16 1.28
CA VAL A 236 7.65 10.73 2.54
C VAL A 236 8.41 11.35 3.70
N THR A 237 7.67 12.02 4.58
CA THR A 237 8.21 12.55 5.83
C THR A 237 7.44 11.99 7.01
N SER A 238 8.15 11.67 8.10
CA SER A 238 7.54 11.33 9.38
C SER A 238 8.29 12.04 10.50
N VAL A 239 7.58 12.94 11.19
CA VAL A 239 8.11 13.74 12.30
C VAL A 239 7.26 13.44 13.53
N GLY A 240 7.91 12.96 14.60
CA GLY A 240 7.14 12.40 15.72
C GLY A 240 6.22 11.28 15.25
N ASN A 241 4.91 11.42 15.47
CA ASN A 241 3.89 10.47 14.99
C ASN A 241 3.22 10.89 13.67
N ASP A 242 3.51 12.10 13.18
CA ASP A 242 2.93 12.61 11.93
C ASP A 242 3.59 11.97 10.73
N VAL A 243 2.79 11.74 9.68
CA VAL A 243 3.23 11.22 8.39
C VAL A 243 2.62 12.04 7.27
N GLU A 244 3.42 12.36 6.28
CA GLU A 244 2.99 13.02 5.07
C GLU A 244 3.63 12.34 3.85
N VAL A 245 2.82 12.11 2.83
CA VAL A 245 3.23 11.53 1.54
C VAL A 245 2.86 12.53 0.45
N GLU A 246 3.85 13.22 -0.11
CA GLU A 246 3.71 14.08 -1.28
C GLU A 246 3.99 13.25 -2.53
N MET A 247 3.05 13.22 -3.49
CA MET A 247 3.11 12.40 -4.70
C MET A 247 3.16 13.28 -5.94
N GLU A 248 4.05 12.97 -6.86
CA GLU A 248 4.23 13.68 -8.13
C GLU A 248 3.96 12.73 -9.30
N LEU A 249 3.15 13.17 -10.26
CA LEU A 249 2.89 12.46 -11.52
C LEU A 249 3.85 13.01 -12.58
N ASN A 250 4.83 12.18 -12.99
CA ASN A 250 5.85 12.52 -14.00
C ASN A 250 5.70 11.64 -15.23
#